data_d2b0918a9fcbc1f02766291f184cc960
#
_entry.id   d2b0918a9fcbc1f02766291f184cc960
#
_cell.length_a   1.000
_cell.length_b   1.000
_cell.length_c   1.000
_cell.angle_alpha   90.00
_cell.angle_beta   90.00
_cell.angle_gamma   90.00
#
_symmetry.space_group_name_H-M   'P 1'
#
loop_
_entity.id
_entity.type
_entity.pdbx_description
1 polymer ?
#
loop_
_entity_poly.entity_id
_entity_poly.type
_entity_poly.pdbx_seq_one_letter_code
_entity_poly.pdbx_strand_id
1 'polypeptide(L)'
;GAIPFAVFTVLTFIVPDLSESGKLIWAYVTYCLLCTAYTVVNIPLNTIVPRLSSDPNERNILVTTRMVCALLGTAIVMSITTPFVKFVSGIVDPGIADPFKSPKAWIIVMGVYGVAAMLIFFLTFASTEEVVPPSVQNETSALKDNIRAMTGQAWLVMIFNFLYFALYVVRSTTVIYFFKYNLQREDLATLVGFLGILSGLPMLLCLPKLEAKFGKRNILFLSIAIYLAGNVLILINQTSIAFQLSGLVITGLGIYGIFGTVFAMQPDAIDYSEWKKNRSISGTIAAFQGLFVKASMGLASWIIGLYL
;
A
#
# COMPACT_ATOMS: atom_id res chain seq x y z
N GLY A 1 3.87 -12.26 -14.80
CA GLY A 1 2.90 -11.53 -13.94
C GLY A 1 2.53 -10.15 -14.49
N ALA A 2 3.45 -9.41 -15.12
CA ALA A 2 3.21 -8.03 -15.59
C ALA A 2 2.10 -7.93 -16.67
N ILE A 3 2.12 -8.82 -17.65
CA ILE A 3 1.12 -8.82 -18.75
C ILE A 3 -0.30 -9.12 -18.21
N PRO A 4 -0.55 -10.22 -17.45
CA PRO A 4 -1.86 -10.46 -16.86
C PRO A 4 -2.34 -9.31 -15.98
N PHE A 5 -1.44 -8.68 -15.22
CA PHE A 5 -1.77 -7.52 -14.39
C PHE A 5 -2.30 -6.35 -15.24
N ALA A 6 -1.61 -5.98 -16.33
CA ALA A 6 -2.04 -4.92 -17.23
C ALA A 6 -3.40 -5.24 -17.89
N VAL A 7 -3.60 -6.48 -18.37
CA VAL A 7 -4.85 -6.92 -18.99
C VAL A 7 -6.01 -6.84 -18.00
N PHE A 8 -5.86 -7.40 -16.79
CA PHE A 8 -6.93 -7.38 -15.79
C PHE A 8 -7.21 -5.97 -15.26
N THR A 9 -6.22 -5.07 -15.24
CA THR A 9 -6.44 -3.65 -14.94
C THR A 9 -7.44 -3.03 -15.91
N VAL A 10 -7.29 -3.27 -17.21
CA VAL A 10 -8.22 -2.76 -18.22
C VAL A 10 -9.58 -3.44 -18.12
N LEU A 11 -9.61 -4.78 -17.98
CA LEU A 11 -10.85 -5.55 -17.93
C LEU A 11 -11.76 -5.14 -16.75
N THR A 12 -11.20 -4.71 -15.63
CA THR A 12 -11.96 -4.25 -14.48
C THR A 12 -12.77 -2.97 -14.78
N PHE A 13 -12.33 -2.17 -15.76
CA PHE A 13 -13.03 -0.93 -16.16
C PHE A 13 -13.90 -1.11 -17.41
N ILE A 14 -13.91 -2.28 -18.02
CA ILE A 14 -14.85 -2.61 -19.09
C ILE A 14 -16.17 -3.04 -18.45
N VAL A 15 -17.25 -2.32 -18.76
CA VAL A 15 -18.60 -2.65 -18.32
C VAL A 15 -19.34 -3.28 -19.49
N PRO A 16 -19.50 -4.61 -19.54
CA PRO A 16 -20.24 -5.29 -20.61
C PRO A 16 -21.76 -5.05 -20.48
N ASP A 17 -22.46 -5.14 -21.59
CA ASP A 17 -23.92 -5.05 -21.63
C ASP A 17 -24.56 -6.35 -21.12
N LEU A 18 -24.61 -6.47 -19.79
CA LEU A 18 -25.16 -7.59 -19.06
C LEU A 18 -26.32 -7.12 -18.15
N SER A 19 -27.09 -8.06 -17.65
CA SER A 19 -28.04 -7.80 -16.57
C SER A 19 -27.35 -7.23 -15.34
N GLU A 20 -28.06 -6.55 -14.45
CA GLU A 20 -27.48 -5.96 -13.21
C GLU A 20 -26.71 -7.00 -12.39
N SER A 21 -27.25 -8.21 -12.23
CA SER A 21 -26.53 -9.31 -11.58
C SER A 21 -25.30 -9.76 -12.36
N GLY A 22 -25.35 -9.75 -13.70
CA GLY A 22 -24.22 -10.07 -14.55
C GLY A 22 -23.08 -9.06 -14.45
N LYS A 23 -23.40 -7.77 -14.40
CA LYS A 23 -22.41 -6.69 -14.17
C LYS A 23 -21.73 -6.84 -12.82
N LEU A 24 -22.50 -7.20 -11.77
CA LEU A 24 -21.95 -7.42 -10.44
C LEU A 24 -20.99 -8.62 -10.42
N ILE A 25 -21.36 -9.75 -11.04
CA ILE A 25 -20.50 -10.94 -11.15
C ILE A 25 -19.23 -10.58 -11.95
N TRP A 26 -19.35 -9.85 -13.05
CA TRP A 26 -18.23 -9.39 -13.86
C TRP A 26 -17.25 -8.56 -13.02
N ALA A 27 -17.75 -7.60 -12.26
CA ALA A 27 -16.92 -6.75 -11.40
C ALA A 27 -16.16 -7.58 -10.35
N TYR A 28 -16.82 -8.55 -9.69
CA TYR A 28 -16.16 -9.42 -8.73
C TYR A 28 -15.10 -10.31 -9.37
N VAL A 29 -15.40 -10.95 -10.50
CA VAL A 29 -14.46 -11.85 -11.19
C VAL A 29 -13.24 -11.08 -11.68
N THR A 30 -13.42 -9.95 -12.38
CA THR A 30 -12.30 -9.16 -12.89
C THR A 30 -11.46 -8.57 -11.76
N TYR A 31 -12.08 -8.13 -10.65
CA TYR A 31 -11.36 -7.65 -9.48
C TYR A 31 -10.56 -8.75 -8.79
N CYS A 32 -11.12 -9.94 -8.64
CA CYS A 32 -10.40 -11.10 -8.07
C CYS A 32 -9.21 -11.48 -8.95
N LEU A 33 -9.36 -11.49 -10.28
CA LEU A 33 -8.28 -11.77 -11.22
C LEU A 33 -7.18 -10.69 -11.14
N LEU A 34 -7.56 -9.41 -11.04
CA LEU A 34 -6.62 -8.30 -10.85
C LEU A 34 -5.84 -8.46 -9.53
N CYS A 35 -6.52 -8.77 -8.43
CA CYS A 35 -5.88 -9.00 -7.13
C CYS A 35 -4.92 -10.19 -7.16
N THR A 36 -5.29 -11.26 -7.88
CA THR A 36 -4.43 -12.44 -8.07
C THR A 36 -3.18 -12.08 -8.86
N ALA A 37 -3.33 -11.40 -10.00
CA ALA A 37 -2.21 -10.94 -10.82
C ALA A 37 -1.30 -9.98 -10.06
N TYR A 38 -1.86 -9.05 -9.28
CA TYR A 38 -1.11 -8.18 -8.38
C TYR A 38 -0.27 -8.99 -7.38
N THR A 39 -0.86 -10.02 -6.77
CA THR A 39 -0.17 -10.86 -5.80
C THR A 39 1.01 -11.61 -6.42
N VAL A 40 0.82 -12.17 -7.63
CA VAL A 40 1.87 -12.86 -8.40
C VAL A 40 3.07 -11.95 -8.69
N VAL A 41 2.84 -10.65 -8.90
CA VAL A 41 3.93 -9.67 -9.11
C VAL A 41 4.55 -9.23 -7.79
N ASN A 42 3.73 -9.03 -6.76
CA ASN A 42 4.17 -8.41 -5.51
C ASN A 42 4.97 -9.36 -4.60
N ILE A 43 4.65 -10.67 -4.62
CA ILE A 43 5.40 -11.64 -3.80
C ILE A 43 6.89 -11.66 -4.16
N PRO A 44 7.31 -11.83 -5.43
CA PRO A 44 8.73 -11.78 -5.79
C PRO A 44 9.39 -10.46 -5.40
N LEU A 45 8.71 -9.32 -5.62
CA LEU A 45 9.24 -8.00 -5.26
C LEU A 45 9.47 -7.83 -3.75
N ASN A 46 8.69 -8.50 -2.91
CA ASN A 46 8.88 -8.46 -1.47
C ASN A 46 9.99 -9.43 -1.00
N THR A 47 10.17 -10.55 -1.68
CA THR A 47 11.18 -11.56 -1.33
C THR A 47 12.58 -11.22 -1.81
N ILE A 48 12.73 -10.34 -2.80
CA ILE A 48 14.03 -9.99 -3.35
C ILE A 48 14.85 -9.07 -2.42
N VAL A 49 14.19 -8.27 -1.57
CA VAL A 49 14.87 -7.27 -0.72
C VAL A 49 15.99 -7.85 0.15
N PRO A 50 15.81 -8.97 0.87
CA PRO A 50 16.89 -9.59 1.63
C PRO A 50 18.05 -10.12 0.77
N ARG A 51 17.83 -10.29 -0.54
CA ARG A 51 18.81 -10.82 -1.48
C ARG A 51 19.61 -9.74 -2.21
N LEU A 52 19.23 -8.47 -2.09
CA LEU A 52 19.90 -7.34 -2.74
C LEU A 52 21.16 -6.88 -1.99
N SER A 53 21.21 -7.07 -0.67
CA SER A 53 22.40 -6.74 0.15
C SER A 53 22.48 -7.62 1.38
N SER A 54 23.70 -7.93 1.80
CA SER A 54 24.00 -8.59 3.07
C SER A 54 24.07 -7.63 4.26
N ASP A 55 24.26 -6.31 4.01
CA ASP A 55 24.30 -5.29 5.07
C ASP A 55 22.88 -4.88 5.51
N PRO A 56 22.53 -5.03 6.81
CA PRO A 56 21.25 -4.60 7.33
C PRO A 56 20.96 -3.09 7.14
N ASN A 57 21.98 -2.23 7.16
CA ASN A 57 21.80 -0.79 6.96
C ASN A 57 21.45 -0.47 5.51
N GLU A 58 22.13 -1.09 4.55
CA GLU A 58 21.80 -0.94 3.12
C GLU A 58 20.39 -1.46 2.83
N ARG A 59 20.01 -2.62 3.39
CA ARG A 59 18.65 -3.15 3.25
C ARG A 59 17.60 -2.18 3.80
N ASN A 60 17.89 -1.53 4.92
CA ASN A 60 16.99 -0.54 5.50
C ASN A 60 16.82 0.70 4.59
N ILE A 61 17.90 1.17 3.98
CA ILE A 61 17.89 2.25 2.99
C ILE A 61 17.07 1.82 1.76
N LEU A 62 17.26 0.61 1.23
CA LEU A 62 16.51 0.09 0.08
C LEU A 62 15.00 0.01 0.36
N VAL A 63 14.61 -0.54 1.53
CA VAL A 63 13.20 -0.61 1.96
C VAL A 63 12.61 0.79 2.05
N THR A 64 13.31 1.74 2.68
CA THR A 64 12.82 3.10 2.86
C THR A 64 12.72 3.83 1.51
N THR A 65 13.72 3.70 0.64
CA THR A 65 13.68 4.26 -0.72
C THR A 65 12.48 3.74 -1.50
N ARG A 66 12.24 2.43 -1.43
CA ARG A 66 11.05 1.81 -2.04
C ARG A 66 9.75 2.42 -1.50
N MET A 67 9.65 2.66 -0.18
CA MET A 67 8.47 3.25 0.43
C MET A 67 8.25 4.70 -0.02
N VAL A 68 9.33 5.48 -0.09
CA VAL A 68 9.29 6.87 -0.60
C VAL A 68 8.85 6.88 -2.07
N CYS A 69 9.41 6.02 -2.91
CA CYS A 69 9.01 5.92 -4.32
C CYS A 69 7.55 5.48 -4.47
N ALA A 70 7.08 4.54 -3.65
CA ALA A 70 5.67 4.12 -3.65
C ALA A 70 4.73 5.26 -3.25
N LEU A 71 5.11 6.05 -2.25
CA LEU A 71 4.34 7.21 -1.80
C LEU A 71 4.28 8.31 -2.88
N LEU A 72 5.41 8.64 -3.48
CA LEU A 72 5.49 9.59 -4.60
C LEU A 72 4.69 9.10 -5.81
N GLY A 73 4.82 7.84 -6.18
CA GLY A 73 4.04 7.24 -7.25
C GLY A 73 2.53 7.32 -7.00
N THR A 74 2.09 7.04 -5.77
CA THR A 74 0.67 7.19 -5.38
C THR A 74 0.21 8.64 -5.50
N ALA A 75 1.00 9.60 -5.02
CA ALA A 75 0.69 11.02 -5.12
C ALA A 75 0.60 11.50 -6.58
N ILE A 76 1.53 11.06 -7.43
CA ILE A 76 1.54 11.36 -8.87
C ILE A 76 0.28 10.82 -9.55
N VAL A 77 -0.02 9.54 -9.35
CA VAL A 77 -1.20 8.90 -9.95
C VAL A 77 -2.47 9.59 -9.49
N MET A 78 -2.64 9.86 -8.18
CA MET A 78 -3.81 10.57 -7.67
C MET A 78 -3.97 11.97 -8.27
N SER A 79 -2.87 12.70 -8.44
CA SER A 79 -2.89 14.06 -8.98
C SER A 79 -3.19 14.09 -10.48
N ILE A 80 -2.68 13.12 -11.24
CA ILE A 80 -2.79 13.07 -12.71
C ILE A 80 -4.10 12.43 -13.17
N THR A 81 -4.65 11.46 -12.44
CA THR A 81 -5.81 10.67 -12.90
C THR A 81 -7.02 11.57 -13.21
N THR A 82 -7.37 12.50 -12.31
CA THR A 82 -8.51 13.40 -12.49
C THR A 82 -8.40 14.27 -13.76
N PRO A 83 -7.30 15.03 -13.96
CA PRO A 83 -7.14 15.82 -15.18
C PRO A 83 -7.01 14.96 -16.44
N PHE A 84 -6.40 13.78 -16.32
CA PHE A 84 -6.22 12.87 -17.46
C PHE A 84 -7.55 12.27 -17.92
N VAL A 85 -8.43 11.84 -16.99
CA VAL A 85 -9.78 11.38 -17.34
C VAL A 85 -10.58 12.49 -17.99
N LYS A 86 -10.53 13.73 -17.47
CA LYS A 86 -11.21 14.89 -18.08
C LYS A 86 -10.71 15.17 -19.50
N PHE A 87 -9.40 15.14 -19.71
CA PHE A 87 -8.78 15.37 -21.01
C PHE A 87 -9.22 14.29 -22.03
N VAL A 88 -9.12 13.03 -21.66
CA VAL A 88 -9.51 11.91 -22.54
C VAL A 88 -11.01 11.90 -22.82
N SER A 89 -11.84 12.17 -21.81
CA SER A 89 -13.30 12.25 -21.98
C SER A 89 -13.69 13.36 -22.96
N GLY A 90 -13.02 14.52 -22.89
CA GLY A 90 -13.26 15.63 -23.85
C GLY A 90 -12.94 15.26 -25.30
N ILE A 91 -12.05 14.31 -25.53
CA ILE A 91 -11.69 13.83 -26.88
C ILE A 91 -12.64 12.72 -27.35
N VAL A 92 -12.93 11.75 -26.48
CA VAL A 92 -13.62 10.50 -26.87
C VAL A 92 -15.13 10.62 -26.79
N ASP A 93 -15.65 11.37 -25.83
CA ASP A 93 -17.08 11.57 -25.60
C ASP A 93 -17.40 13.06 -25.33
N PRO A 94 -17.21 13.98 -26.28
CA PRO A 94 -17.34 15.42 -26.07
C PRO A 94 -18.75 15.91 -25.69
N GLY A 95 -19.76 15.03 -25.75
CA GLY A 95 -21.16 15.35 -25.41
C GLY A 95 -21.58 14.95 -24.00
N ILE A 96 -20.70 14.32 -23.21
CA ILE A 96 -21.05 13.90 -21.85
C ILE A 96 -20.87 15.08 -20.87
N ALA A 97 -21.94 15.42 -20.14
CA ALA A 97 -21.94 16.51 -19.16
C ALA A 97 -20.94 16.28 -18.00
N ASP A 98 -20.75 15.03 -17.60
CA ASP A 98 -19.82 14.64 -16.53
C ASP A 98 -18.71 13.77 -17.08
N PRO A 99 -17.47 14.28 -17.21
CA PRO A 99 -16.32 13.53 -17.74
C PRO A 99 -16.05 12.18 -17.05
N PHE A 100 -16.40 12.06 -15.76
CA PHE A 100 -16.19 10.84 -15.00
C PHE A 100 -17.18 9.71 -15.30
N LYS A 101 -18.26 10.03 -16.00
CA LYS A 101 -19.27 9.04 -16.44
C LYS A 101 -18.96 8.42 -17.80
N SER A 102 -17.85 8.79 -18.46
CA SER A 102 -17.43 8.17 -19.73
C SER A 102 -16.70 6.84 -19.50
N PRO A 103 -17.30 5.67 -19.81
CA PRO A 103 -16.62 4.38 -19.67
C PRO A 103 -15.40 4.27 -20.60
N LYS A 104 -15.48 4.84 -21.80
CA LYS A 104 -14.40 4.82 -22.78
C LYS A 104 -13.17 5.57 -22.30
N ALA A 105 -13.35 6.73 -21.63
CA ALA A 105 -12.26 7.49 -21.06
C ALA A 105 -11.54 6.69 -19.98
N TRP A 106 -12.25 6.01 -19.10
CA TRP A 106 -11.66 5.17 -18.08
C TRP A 106 -10.89 3.98 -18.65
N ILE A 107 -11.41 3.31 -19.68
CA ILE A 107 -10.73 2.19 -20.35
C ILE A 107 -9.38 2.65 -20.93
N ILE A 108 -9.36 3.81 -21.60
CA ILE A 108 -8.14 4.34 -22.21
C ILE A 108 -7.13 4.75 -21.12
N VAL A 109 -7.55 5.47 -20.10
CA VAL A 109 -6.68 5.90 -19.00
C VAL A 109 -6.08 4.71 -18.28
N MET A 110 -6.89 3.69 -17.97
CA MET A 110 -6.41 2.46 -17.33
C MET A 110 -5.55 1.61 -18.27
N GLY A 111 -5.81 1.66 -19.57
CA GLY A 111 -4.93 1.06 -20.59
C GLY A 111 -3.54 1.67 -20.57
N VAL A 112 -3.44 3.00 -20.54
CA VAL A 112 -2.15 3.71 -20.44
C VAL A 112 -1.44 3.37 -19.13
N TYR A 113 -2.13 3.35 -18.01
CA TYR A 113 -1.55 2.94 -16.72
C TYR A 113 -1.11 1.47 -16.71
N GLY A 114 -1.89 0.58 -17.33
CA GLY A 114 -1.54 -0.84 -17.46
C GLY A 114 -0.26 -1.05 -18.27
N VAL A 115 -0.12 -0.34 -19.40
CA VAL A 115 1.09 -0.37 -20.23
C VAL A 115 2.28 0.23 -19.48
N ALA A 116 2.11 1.37 -18.80
CA ALA A 116 3.16 1.99 -18.00
C ALA A 116 3.63 1.06 -16.88
N ALA A 117 2.71 0.43 -16.16
CA ALA A 117 3.03 -0.55 -15.12
C ALA A 117 3.80 -1.75 -15.68
N MET A 118 3.36 -2.28 -16.83
CA MET A 118 4.05 -3.39 -17.51
C MET A 118 5.49 -3.02 -17.87
N LEU A 119 5.71 -1.84 -18.44
CA LEU A 119 7.05 -1.35 -18.80
C LEU A 119 7.94 -1.19 -17.54
N ILE A 120 7.41 -0.61 -16.46
CA ILE A 120 8.14 -0.47 -15.19
C ILE A 120 8.52 -1.83 -14.61
N PHE A 121 7.63 -2.83 -14.64
CA PHE A 121 7.95 -4.17 -14.19
C PHE A 121 9.03 -4.85 -15.03
N PHE A 122 9.02 -4.66 -16.36
CA PHE A 122 10.09 -5.18 -17.22
C PHE A 122 11.43 -4.47 -16.96
N LEU A 123 11.43 -3.15 -16.77
CA LEU A 123 12.62 -2.40 -16.39
C LEU A 123 13.16 -2.88 -15.03
N THR A 124 12.30 -3.07 -14.05
CA THR A 124 12.68 -3.60 -12.73
C THR A 124 13.33 -4.98 -12.87
N PHE A 125 12.73 -5.87 -13.65
CA PHE A 125 13.29 -7.20 -13.90
C PHE A 125 14.66 -7.14 -14.57
N ALA A 126 14.83 -6.27 -15.57
CA ALA A 126 16.09 -6.14 -16.31
C ALA A 126 17.21 -5.47 -15.50
N SER A 127 16.86 -4.63 -14.50
CA SER A 127 17.83 -3.87 -13.70
C SER A 127 18.14 -4.48 -12.33
N THR A 128 17.48 -5.59 -11.96
CA THR A 128 17.65 -6.17 -10.62
C THR A 128 18.43 -7.48 -10.70
N GLU A 129 19.56 -7.53 -10.00
CA GLU A 129 20.39 -8.73 -9.85
C GLU A 129 20.38 -9.18 -8.38
N GLU A 130 20.22 -10.49 -8.15
CA GLU A 130 20.32 -11.08 -6.82
C GLU A 130 21.81 -11.27 -6.47
N VAL A 131 22.28 -10.53 -5.46
CA VAL A 131 23.68 -10.57 -5.01
C VAL A 131 23.89 -11.64 -3.94
N VAL A 132 22.89 -11.87 -3.08
CA VAL A 132 22.99 -12.84 -1.98
C VAL A 132 22.26 -14.12 -2.37
N PRO A 133 22.96 -15.27 -2.48
CA PRO A 133 22.31 -16.55 -2.75
C PRO A 133 21.34 -16.91 -1.62
N PRO A 134 20.29 -17.71 -1.90
CA PRO A 134 19.39 -18.18 -0.86
C PRO A 134 20.19 -18.96 0.21
N SER A 135 19.97 -18.65 1.47
CA SER A 135 20.69 -19.21 2.61
C SER A 135 20.55 -20.73 2.76
N VAL A 136 19.51 -21.30 2.18
CA VAL A 136 19.26 -22.75 2.16
C VAL A 136 18.56 -23.12 0.85
N GLN A 137 19.10 -24.11 0.12
CA GLN A 137 18.37 -24.73 -0.99
C GLN A 137 17.20 -25.54 -0.43
N ASN A 138 15.99 -25.14 -0.73
CA ASN A 138 14.81 -25.86 -0.28
C ASN A 138 14.47 -27.02 -1.24
N GLU A 139 14.46 -28.20 -0.70
CA GLU A 139 13.54 -29.22 -1.15
C GLU A 139 12.11 -28.70 -0.96
N THR A 140 11.18 -29.08 -1.85
CA THR A 140 9.75 -28.73 -1.83
C THR A 140 9.13 -29.05 -0.48
N SER A 141 9.19 -28.12 0.46
CA SER A 141 8.66 -28.30 1.79
C SER A 141 7.16 -27.99 1.81
N ALA A 142 6.38 -28.83 2.49
CA ALA A 142 4.94 -28.61 2.64
C ALA A 142 4.66 -27.25 3.30
N LEU A 143 3.65 -26.53 2.84
CA LEU A 143 3.24 -25.22 3.39
C LEU A 143 3.08 -25.28 4.92
N LYS A 144 2.58 -26.39 5.46
CA LYS A 144 2.41 -26.63 6.90
C LYS A 144 3.73 -26.56 7.67
N ASP A 145 4.81 -27.07 7.09
CA ASP A 145 6.14 -27.07 7.72
C ASP A 145 6.75 -25.68 7.69
N ASN A 146 6.54 -24.93 6.61
CA ASN A 146 6.98 -23.54 6.52
C ASN A 146 6.26 -22.66 7.53
N ILE A 147 4.94 -22.86 7.74
CA ILE A 147 4.18 -22.15 8.78
C ILE A 147 4.73 -22.47 10.18
N ARG A 148 5.05 -23.75 10.46
CA ARG A 148 5.66 -24.15 11.74
C ARG A 148 7.08 -23.61 11.94
N ALA A 149 7.78 -23.34 10.85
CA ALA A 149 9.11 -22.74 10.88
C ALA A 149 9.08 -21.24 11.19
N MET A 150 7.94 -20.56 11.00
CA MET A 150 7.81 -19.15 11.33
C MET A 150 7.97 -18.92 12.84
N THR A 151 8.81 -17.97 13.19
CA THR A 151 9.05 -17.60 14.60
C THR A 151 7.97 -16.66 15.13
N GLY A 152 7.89 -16.53 16.47
CA GLY A 152 6.97 -15.57 17.09
C GLY A 152 7.22 -14.12 16.65
N GLN A 153 8.47 -13.76 16.32
CA GLN A 153 8.82 -12.44 15.80
C GLN A 153 8.24 -12.20 14.40
N ALA A 154 8.25 -13.21 13.53
CA ALA A 154 7.63 -13.12 12.21
C ALA A 154 6.10 -12.92 12.33
N TRP A 155 5.46 -13.67 13.22
CA TRP A 155 4.02 -13.48 13.51
C TRP A 155 3.70 -12.09 14.07
N LEU A 156 4.52 -11.56 14.99
CA LEU A 156 4.36 -10.21 15.52
C LEU A 156 4.43 -9.15 14.41
N VAL A 157 5.41 -9.22 13.51
CA VAL A 157 5.51 -8.29 12.38
C VAL A 157 4.29 -8.36 11.48
N MET A 158 3.74 -9.56 11.24
CA MET A 158 2.51 -9.70 10.45
C MET A 158 1.29 -9.12 11.15
N ILE A 159 1.15 -9.30 12.45
CA ILE A 159 0.07 -8.71 13.25
C ILE A 159 0.18 -7.18 13.21
N PHE A 160 1.38 -6.62 13.35
CA PHE A 160 1.59 -5.18 13.19
C PHE A 160 1.22 -4.68 11.79
N ASN A 161 1.57 -5.42 10.74
CA ASN A 161 1.14 -5.09 9.38
C ASN A 161 -0.40 -5.10 9.26
N PHE A 162 -1.06 -6.13 9.80
CA PHE A 162 -2.50 -6.22 9.79
C PHE A 162 -3.15 -5.01 10.48
N LEU A 163 -2.72 -4.70 11.69
CA LEU A 163 -3.24 -3.56 12.47
C LEU A 163 -2.96 -2.23 11.78
N TYR A 164 -1.77 -2.07 11.21
CA TYR A 164 -1.41 -0.87 10.46
C TYR A 164 -2.34 -0.62 9.28
N PHE A 165 -2.55 -1.62 8.41
CA PHE A 165 -3.40 -1.45 7.22
C PHE A 165 -4.87 -1.29 7.58
N ALA A 166 -5.37 -1.97 8.61
CA ALA A 166 -6.71 -1.73 9.13
C ALA A 166 -6.87 -0.27 9.60
N LEU A 167 -5.93 0.21 10.42
CA LEU A 167 -5.92 1.59 10.92
C LEU A 167 -5.81 2.60 9.78
N TYR A 168 -4.96 2.33 8.77
CA TYR A 168 -4.78 3.19 7.61
C TYR A 168 -6.08 3.34 6.80
N VAL A 169 -6.79 2.24 6.54
CA VAL A 169 -8.08 2.27 5.80
C VAL A 169 -9.14 3.01 6.60
N VAL A 170 -9.30 2.68 7.89
CA VAL A 170 -10.27 3.36 8.77
C VAL A 170 -10.00 4.86 8.76
N ARG A 171 -8.76 5.27 8.99
CA ARG A 171 -8.38 6.69 9.02
C ARG A 171 -8.64 7.38 7.69
N SER A 172 -8.15 6.83 6.57
CA SER A 172 -8.25 7.47 5.26
C SER A 172 -9.70 7.67 4.83
N THR A 173 -10.55 6.71 5.11
CA THR A 173 -11.99 6.79 4.81
C THR A 173 -12.68 7.79 5.74
N THR A 174 -12.51 7.64 7.06
CA THR A 174 -13.17 8.49 8.06
C THR A 174 -12.83 9.97 7.90
N VAL A 175 -11.59 10.31 7.56
CA VAL A 175 -11.17 11.70 7.36
C VAL A 175 -11.94 12.35 6.21
N ILE A 176 -12.11 11.66 5.08
CA ILE A 176 -12.85 12.17 3.93
C ILE A 176 -14.33 12.43 4.31
N TYR A 177 -14.96 11.45 4.98
CA TYR A 177 -16.34 11.59 5.43
C TYR A 177 -16.49 12.70 6.47
N PHE A 178 -15.54 12.87 7.38
CA PHE A 178 -15.55 13.95 8.37
C PHE A 178 -15.52 15.32 7.72
N PHE A 179 -14.64 15.54 6.73
CA PHE A 179 -14.61 16.81 6.00
C PHE A 179 -15.86 17.05 5.18
N LYS A 180 -16.45 15.99 4.60
CA LYS A 180 -17.68 16.10 3.81
C LYS A 180 -18.92 16.39 4.66
N TYR A 181 -19.15 15.63 5.72
CA TYR A 181 -20.40 15.67 6.47
C TYR A 181 -20.35 16.56 7.71
N ASN A 182 -19.23 16.57 8.46
CA ASN A 182 -19.13 17.38 9.68
C ASN A 182 -18.70 18.81 9.40
N LEU A 183 -17.70 19.00 8.54
CA LEU A 183 -17.21 20.33 8.21
C LEU A 183 -17.92 20.95 6.99
N GLN A 184 -18.69 20.17 6.23
CA GLN A 184 -19.37 20.57 4.98
C GLN A 184 -18.41 21.23 3.97
N ARG A 185 -17.18 20.75 3.91
CA ARG A 185 -16.08 21.28 3.09
C ARG A 185 -15.55 20.22 2.14
N GLU A 186 -16.39 19.79 1.18
CA GLU A 186 -15.97 18.83 0.13
C GLU A 186 -14.82 19.37 -0.74
N ASP A 187 -14.73 20.70 -0.88
CA ASP A 187 -13.64 21.38 -1.59
C ASP A 187 -12.25 21.02 -1.04
N LEU A 188 -12.16 20.73 0.26
CA LEU A 188 -10.90 20.34 0.91
C LEU A 188 -10.58 18.84 0.83
N ALA A 189 -11.49 17.99 0.37
CA ALA A 189 -11.28 16.54 0.37
C ALA A 189 -10.01 16.11 -0.42
N THR A 190 -9.79 16.73 -1.58
CA THR A 190 -8.58 16.49 -2.38
C THR A 190 -7.31 16.97 -1.68
N LEU A 191 -7.35 18.16 -1.08
CA LEU A 191 -6.24 18.74 -0.30
C LEU A 191 -5.90 17.85 0.89
N VAL A 192 -6.89 17.37 1.60
CA VAL A 192 -6.76 16.49 2.77
C VAL A 192 -6.13 15.16 2.41
N GLY A 193 -6.54 14.54 1.31
CA GLY A 193 -5.92 13.33 0.78
C GLY A 193 -4.45 13.54 0.43
N PHE A 194 -4.15 14.64 -0.25
CA PHE A 194 -2.78 14.99 -0.65
C PHE A 194 -1.88 15.33 0.55
N LEU A 195 -2.36 16.15 1.49
CA LEU A 195 -1.62 16.47 2.72
C LEU A 195 -1.37 15.23 3.57
N GLY A 196 -2.33 14.30 3.64
CA GLY A 196 -2.18 13.04 4.34
C GLY A 196 -1.01 12.20 3.80
N ILE A 197 -0.78 12.22 2.49
CA ILE A 197 0.32 11.51 1.84
C ILE A 197 1.64 12.29 2.02
N LEU A 198 1.67 13.58 1.69
CA LEU A 198 2.87 14.41 1.73
C LEU A 198 3.46 14.55 3.14
N SER A 199 2.62 14.60 4.17
CA SER A 199 3.08 14.68 5.56
C SER A 199 3.95 13.49 6.00
N GLY A 200 3.83 12.34 5.32
CA GLY A 200 4.65 11.17 5.59
C GLY A 200 6.08 11.24 5.05
N LEU A 201 6.32 12.04 3.99
CA LEU A 201 7.62 12.10 3.33
C LEU A 201 8.78 12.47 4.26
N PRO A 202 8.69 13.54 5.09
CA PRO A 202 9.79 13.90 5.98
C PRO A 202 10.17 12.77 6.95
N MET A 203 9.15 12.09 7.47
CA MET A 203 9.37 10.96 8.38
C MET A 203 10.06 9.79 7.70
N LEU A 204 9.60 9.41 6.50
CA LEU A 204 10.22 8.31 5.74
C LEU A 204 11.65 8.63 5.32
N LEU A 205 11.95 9.85 4.90
CA LEU A 205 13.31 10.27 4.52
C LEU A 205 14.28 10.26 5.72
N CYS A 206 13.80 10.62 6.91
CA CYS A 206 14.60 10.60 8.13
C CYS A 206 14.70 9.21 8.77
N LEU A 207 13.80 8.29 8.43
CA LEU A 207 13.61 7.02 9.11
C LEU A 207 14.89 6.17 9.21
N PRO A 208 15.69 5.94 8.15
CA PRO A 208 16.90 5.13 8.24
C PRO A 208 17.92 5.69 9.26
N LYS A 209 18.08 7.03 9.29
CA LYS A 209 18.99 7.69 10.24
C LYS A 209 18.49 7.60 11.68
N LEU A 210 17.18 7.74 11.87
CA LEU A 210 16.55 7.64 13.18
C LEU A 210 16.62 6.20 13.71
N GLU A 211 16.36 5.21 12.88
CA GLU A 211 16.42 3.79 13.24
C GLU A 211 17.85 3.33 13.53
N ALA A 212 18.85 3.81 12.77
CA ALA A 212 20.25 3.52 13.04
C ALA A 212 20.72 4.11 14.40
N LYS A 213 20.20 5.29 14.79
CA LYS A 213 20.58 5.96 16.04
C LYS A 213 19.83 5.44 17.27
N PHE A 214 18.53 5.25 17.15
CA PHE A 214 17.63 4.97 18.29
C PHE A 214 17.10 3.52 18.31
N GLY A 215 17.31 2.77 17.24
CA GLY A 215 16.77 1.42 17.04
C GLY A 215 15.31 1.40 16.59
N LYS A 216 14.94 0.41 15.80
CA LYS A 216 13.60 0.25 15.18
C LYS A 216 12.48 0.24 16.23
N ARG A 217 12.69 -0.45 17.38
CA ARG A 217 11.69 -0.54 18.45
C ARG A 217 11.32 0.84 19.01
N ASN A 218 12.31 1.68 19.34
CA ASN A 218 12.07 2.99 19.94
C ASN A 218 11.41 3.94 18.94
N ILE A 219 11.81 3.86 17.66
CA ILE A 219 11.19 4.64 16.59
C ILE A 219 9.74 4.23 16.36
N LEU A 220 9.42 2.94 16.45
CA LEU A 220 8.04 2.48 16.37
C LEU A 220 7.18 3.10 17.48
N PHE A 221 7.64 3.07 18.74
CA PHE A 221 6.91 3.70 19.86
C PHE A 221 6.79 5.21 19.70
N LEU A 222 7.86 5.89 19.25
CA LEU A 222 7.84 7.32 18.96
C LEU A 222 6.79 7.65 17.88
N SER A 223 6.75 6.87 16.83
CA SER A 223 5.80 7.05 15.72
C SER A 223 4.35 6.84 16.20
N ILE A 224 4.10 5.86 17.05
CA ILE A 224 2.79 5.65 17.68
C ILE A 224 2.42 6.85 18.56
N ALA A 225 3.35 7.36 19.36
CA ALA A 225 3.12 8.53 20.22
C ALA A 225 2.79 9.79 19.39
N ILE A 226 3.51 10.03 18.28
CA ILE A 226 3.23 11.14 17.35
C ILE A 226 1.84 10.96 16.72
N TYR A 227 1.49 9.74 16.30
CA TYR A 227 0.17 9.44 15.74
C TYR A 227 -0.94 9.74 16.74
N LEU A 228 -0.79 9.31 17.99
CA LEU A 228 -1.78 9.56 19.06
C LEU A 228 -1.89 11.06 19.36
N ALA A 229 -0.76 11.77 19.48
CA ALA A 229 -0.76 13.21 19.71
C ALA A 229 -1.50 13.98 18.60
N GLY A 230 -1.30 13.62 17.35
CA GLY A 230 -2.03 14.21 16.22
C GLY A 230 -3.55 13.95 16.28
N ASN A 231 -3.97 12.75 16.68
CA ASN A 231 -5.39 12.45 16.89
C ASN A 231 -5.99 13.23 18.07
N VAL A 232 -5.27 13.38 19.18
CA VAL A 232 -5.71 14.22 20.29
C VAL A 232 -5.89 15.67 19.85
N LEU A 233 -4.98 16.19 19.03
CA LEU A 233 -5.10 17.55 18.50
C LEU A 233 -6.37 17.73 17.65
N ILE A 234 -6.73 16.76 16.82
CA ILE A 234 -7.97 16.74 16.03
C ILE A 234 -9.20 16.78 16.95
N LEU A 235 -9.17 16.08 18.09
CA LEU A 235 -10.30 16.00 19.02
C LEU A 235 -10.48 17.28 19.85
N ILE A 236 -9.43 18.07 20.10
CA ILE A 236 -9.49 19.31 20.90
C ILE A 236 -10.42 20.34 20.25
N ASN A 237 -10.34 20.50 18.94
CA ASN A 237 -11.21 21.44 18.23
C ASN A 237 -11.66 20.86 16.88
N GLN A 238 -12.84 20.27 16.89
CA GLN A 238 -13.41 19.58 15.72
C GLN A 238 -13.93 20.53 14.63
N THR A 239 -14.19 21.79 14.96
CA THR A 239 -14.75 22.77 14.03
C THR A 239 -13.69 23.62 13.33
N SER A 240 -12.50 23.74 13.91
CA SER A 240 -11.42 24.55 13.35
C SER A 240 -10.65 23.81 12.29
N ILE A 241 -10.69 24.30 11.05
CA ILE A 241 -9.94 23.75 9.91
C ILE A 241 -8.43 23.72 10.20
N ALA A 242 -7.89 24.74 10.89
CA ALA A 242 -6.47 24.80 11.21
C ALA A 242 -6.04 23.67 12.14
N PHE A 243 -6.85 23.35 13.17
CA PHE A 243 -6.59 22.21 14.07
C PHE A 243 -6.71 20.87 13.31
N GLN A 244 -7.68 20.74 12.41
CA GLN A 244 -7.86 19.55 11.60
C GLN A 244 -6.68 19.31 10.66
N LEU A 245 -6.23 20.32 9.92
CA LEU A 245 -5.11 20.20 9.00
C LEU A 245 -3.79 19.98 9.73
N SER A 246 -3.53 20.68 10.85
CA SER A 246 -2.30 20.45 11.64
C SER A 246 -2.29 19.05 12.26
N GLY A 247 -3.40 18.59 12.82
CA GLY A 247 -3.54 17.23 13.33
C GLY A 247 -3.35 16.18 12.23
N LEU A 248 -3.83 16.43 11.02
CA LEU A 248 -3.64 15.59 9.84
C LEU A 248 -2.15 15.44 9.48
N VAL A 249 -1.39 16.53 9.49
CA VAL A 249 0.06 16.51 9.24
C VAL A 249 0.77 15.70 10.32
N ILE A 250 0.48 15.93 11.59
CA ILE A 250 1.11 15.22 12.72
C ILE A 250 0.75 13.72 12.68
N THR A 251 -0.52 13.38 12.47
CA THR A 251 -0.93 11.97 12.32
C THR A 251 -0.29 11.32 11.09
N GLY A 252 -0.08 12.07 10.00
CA GLY A 252 0.64 11.61 8.82
C GLY A 252 2.09 11.23 9.14
N LEU A 253 2.84 12.10 9.83
CA LEU A 253 4.20 11.77 10.31
C LEU A 253 4.21 10.46 11.12
N GLY A 254 3.27 10.32 12.07
CA GLY A 254 3.17 9.13 12.92
C GLY A 254 2.85 7.86 12.13
N ILE A 255 1.80 7.88 11.30
CA ILE A 255 1.35 6.67 10.58
C ILE A 255 2.37 6.19 9.55
N TYR A 256 3.08 7.10 8.86
CA TYR A 256 4.13 6.73 7.93
C TYR A 256 5.43 6.32 8.63
N GLY A 257 5.69 6.80 9.83
CA GLY A 257 6.75 6.27 10.70
C GLY A 257 6.49 4.83 11.12
N ILE A 258 5.26 4.50 11.53
CA ILE A 258 4.83 3.12 11.81
C ILE A 258 5.00 2.25 10.55
N PHE A 259 4.51 2.73 9.40
CA PHE A 259 4.59 2.05 8.12
C PHE A 259 6.03 1.66 7.75
N GLY A 260 6.92 2.64 7.70
CA GLY A 260 8.32 2.40 7.32
C GLY A 260 9.03 1.46 8.28
N THR A 261 8.86 1.67 9.60
CA THR A 261 9.50 0.82 10.61
C THR A 261 9.01 -0.63 10.57
N VAL A 262 7.70 -0.86 10.43
CA VAL A 262 7.15 -2.23 10.36
C VAL A 262 7.66 -2.95 9.12
N PHE A 263 7.73 -2.25 7.97
CA PHE A 263 8.30 -2.83 6.75
C PHE A 263 9.83 -3.05 6.85
N ALA A 264 10.56 -2.17 7.56
CA ALA A 264 11.98 -2.35 7.82
C ALA A 264 12.28 -3.53 8.79
N MET A 265 11.34 -3.87 9.66
CA MET A 265 11.45 -5.04 10.56
C MET A 265 11.19 -6.38 9.85
N GLN A 266 10.57 -6.37 8.69
CA GLN A 266 10.19 -7.60 7.98
C GLN A 266 11.40 -8.42 7.53
N PRO A 267 12.42 -7.86 6.85
CA PRO A 267 13.63 -8.59 6.50
C PRO A 267 14.33 -9.19 7.73
N ASP A 268 14.39 -8.43 8.84
CA ASP A 268 15.00 -8.91 10.09
C ASP A 268 14.26 -10.15 10.66
N ALA A 269 12.93 -10.13 10.57
CA ALA A 269 12.11 -11.26 11.02
C ALA A 269 12.26 -12.50 10.13
N ILE A 270 12.49 -12.31 8.83
CA ILE A 270 12.81 -13.37 7.88
C ILE A 270 14.16 -13.99 8.26
N ASP A 271 15.22 -13.17 8.32
CA ASP A 271 16.59 -13.60 8.63
C ASP A 271 16.65 -14.34 9.97
N TYR A 272 16.02 -13.80 11.01
CA TYR A 272 15.96 -14.45 12.31
C TYR A 272 15.26 -15.81 12.26
N SER A 273 14.18 -15.91 11.51
CA SER A 273 13.43 -17.15 11.37
C SER A 273 14.21 -18.20 10.58
N GLU A 274 14.87 -17.79 9.50
CA GLU A 274 15.72 -18.65 8.67
C GLU A 274 16.95 -19.14 9.47
N TRP A 275 17.61 -18.24 10.21
CA TRP A 275 18.72 -18.61 11.10
C TRP A 275 18.31 -19.61 12.18
N LYS A 276 17.18 -19.35 12.86
CA LYS A 276 16.74 -20.19 13.99
C LYS A 276 16.23 -21.56 13.55
N LYS A 277 15.66 -21.66 12.37
CA LYS A 277 15.03 -22.88 11.85
C LYS A 277 15.83 -23.56 10.77
N ASN A 278 16.96 -22.95 10.34
CA ASN A 278 17.82 -23.42 9.25
C ASN A 278 17.02 -23.79 7.98
N ARG A 279 16.05 -22.95 7.63
CA ARG A 279 15.12 -23.18 6.52
C ARG A 279 14.70 -21.87 5.89
N SER A 280 14.69 -21.79 4.55
CA SER A 280 14.22 -20.61 3.83
C SER A 280 12.69 -20.52 3.85
N ILE A 281 12.15 -19.45 4.44
CA ILE A 281 10.71 -19.21 4.58
C ILE A 281 10.28 -17.82 4.08
N SER A 282 11.18 -17.11 3.42
CA SER A 282 10.94 -15.73 2.91
C SER A 282 9.70 -15.66 2.02
N GLY A 283 9.51 -16.61 1.11
CA GLY A 283 8.32 -16.68 0.25
C GLY A 283 7.02 -16.90 1.03
N THR A 284 7.06 -17.74 2.06
CA THR A 284 5.89 -18.00 2.93
C THR A 284 5.52 -16.74 3.72
N ILE A 285 6.51 -16.07 4.31
CA ILE A 285 6.28 -14.80 5.05
C ILE A 285 5.71 -13.73 4.11
N ALA A 286 6.25 -13.57 2.90
CA ALA A 286 5.75 -12.60 1.93
C ALA A 286 4.30 -12.91 1.48
N ALA A 287 3.96 -14.19 1.29
CA ALA A 287 2.60 -14.60 0.94
C ALA A 287 1.60 -14.31 2.08
N PHE A 288 1.96 -14.65 3.32
CA PHE A 288 1.13 -14.35 4.50
C PHE A 288 1.00 -12.85 4.72
N GLN A 289 2.06 -12.06 4.52
CA GLN A 289 1.97 -10.61 4.58
C GLN A 289 0.96 -10.07 3.57
N GLY A 290 1.02 -10.52 2.32
CA GLY A 290 0.04 -10.12 1.30
C GLY A 290 -1.40 -10.47 1.70
N LEU A 291 -1.61 -11.66 2.27
CA LEU A 291 -2.91 -12.09 2.78
C LEU A 291 -3.39 -11.19 3.93
N PHE A 292 -2.53 -10.94 4.94
CA PHE A 292 -2.88 -10.12 6.11
C PHE A 292 -3.20 -8.68 5.72
N VAL A 293 -2.44 -8.08 4.80
CA VAL A 293 -2.71 -6.73 4.26
C VAL A 293 -4.09 -6.69 3.59
N LYS A 294 -4.40 -7.62 2.71
CA LYS A 294 -5.69 -7.64 2.01
C LYS A 294 -6.85 -7.95 2.94
N ALA A 295 -6.69 -8.90 3.85
CA ALA A 295 -7.70 -9.24 4.85
C ALA A 295 -7.99 -8.07 5.79
N SER A 296 -6.96 -7.34 6.24
CA SER A 296 -7.13 -6.16 7.10
C SER A 296 -7.86 -5.03 6.40
N MET A 297 -7.52 -4.74 5.14
CA MET A 297 -8.20 -3.72 4.34
C MET A 297 -9.67 -4.08 4.10
N GLY A 298 -9.94 -5.34 3.75
CA GLY A 298 -11.31 -5.84 3.55
C GLY A 298 -12.15 -5.78 4.82
N LEU A 299 -11.60 -6.24 5.95
CA LEU A 299 -12.29 -6.20 7.24
C LEU A 299 -12.55 -4.76 7.70
N ALA A 300 -11.57 -3.87 7.56
CA ALA A 300 -11.71 -2.46 7.90
C ALA A 300 -12.79 -1.78 7.06
N SER A 301 -12.81 -2.03 5.74
CA SER A 301 -13.83 -1.49 4.84
C SER A 301 -15.23 -2.03 5.16
N TRP A 302 -15.34 -3.31 5.51
CA TRP A 302 -16.59 -3.93 5.93
C TRP A 302 -17.13 -3.31 7.22
N ILE A 303 -16.29 -3.15 8.24
CA ILE A 303 -16.66 -2.47 9.50
C ILE A 303 -17.15 -1.05 9.23
N ILE A 304 -16.42 -0.27 8.42
CA ILE A 304 -16.83 1.11 8.08
C ILE A 304 -18.20 1.11 7.38
N GLY A 305 -18.41 0.19 6.43
CA GLY A 305 -19.68 0.08 5.71
C GLY A 305 -20.89 -0.32 6.59
N LEU A 306 -20.66 -0.88 7.79
CA LEU A 306 -21.74 -1.13 8.77
C LEU A 306 -22.14 0.13 9.56
N TYR A 307 -21.23 1.12 9.66
CA TYR A 307 -21.46 2.35 10.44
C TYR A 307 -21.83 3.57 9.59
N LEU A 308 -21.60 3.51 8.28
CA LEU A 308 -21.96 4.54 7.31
C LEU A 308 -23.23 4.17 6.54
#